data_0024dad8b5e2368c7fc39cb5506cdacf
#
_entry.id   0024dad8b5e2368c7fc39cb5506cdacf
#
_cell.length_a   1.000
_cell.length_b   1.000
_cell.length_c   1.000
_cell.angle_alpha   90.00
_cell.angle_beta   90.00
_cell.angle_gamma   90.00
#
_symmetry.space_group_name_H-M   'P 1'
#
loop_
_entity.id
_entity.type
_entity.pdbx_description
1 polymer ?
#
loop_
_entity_poly.entity_id
_entity_poly.type
_entity_poly.pdbx_seq_one_letter_code
_entity_poly.pdbx_strand_id
1 'polypeptide(L)'
;MNFKKSLMALALLPFVAFGGVNLKNGNFYITYTDIIVPGGDHDLEVTRTYNAKSTENGWFGFGWGSLYETKLVVSADGSVVVIENGSGAQTRFVPKEAVNYESASKKIVEAMKKKEPMSETAVKALIANLNKDAELRQVYSKRYNVETKLADGTTLYSNDRGIQTILKEKEGYKRSNSDGRTDFFDNDGKLTKITDKNGYAILFEYKGSQLYAIKDTQSKQILLEWYPDGKIKSAASAGDKKTNYVYDAKGNLVQSIDVGGNSYKYDYDSNHNLTSITYADNSKMQIKYDKSAFATEVIERNGESTKYKYENNPKNPDFHYWTTVTKKPSDGPEAVSRYEYEIKSKPDGQQYTYRIATEMDGIKTETIYSECCSLPLKITRGKDVTAFEYNAKGLLTKKTSTKGEFVQLDYDDKINKITKVVNNDGWTTFQYDKIGNLSKAVNSSGKSVLLIYDRAGKITKMIDQEKNDEKSRRTLSFKYNSMGKPVEIEMENVGIINVAYDNYGEIKKVESKAGAKMALQVTQAFQSLLSIVKPAGVNLNM
;
A
#
# COMPACT_ATOMS: atom_id res chain seq x y z
N MET A 1 -24.34 6.40 31.84
CA MET A 1 -23.04 6.01 31.22
C MET A 1 -22.69 7.10 30.21
N ASN A 2 -21.65 7.87 30.46
CA ASN A 2 -21.37 9.14 29.77
C ASN A 2 -20.93 8.95 28.31
N PHE A 3 -21.83 9.15 27.37
CA PHE A 3 -21.60 9.12 25.92
C PHE A 3 -20.45 10.04 25.44
N LYS A 4 -20.15 11.12 26.19
CA LYS A 4 -19.02 12.02 25.94
C LYS A 4 -17.63 11.36 26.10
N LYS A 5 -17.49 10.31 26.91
CA LYS A 5 -16.20 9.65 27.13
C LYS A 5 -15.85 8.58 26.06
N SER A 6 -16.84 7.99 25.40
CA SER A 6 -16.60 6.98 24.36
C SER A 6 -16.31 7.57 22.98
N LEU A 7 -16.83 8.78 22.66
CA LEU A 7 -16.48 9.48 21.41
C LEU A 7 -15.13 10.21 21.50
N MET A 8 -14.72 10.61 22.70
CA MET A 8 -13.42 11.28 22.91
C MET A 8 -12.23 10.30 22.83
N ALA A 9 -12.46 9.00 22.97
CA ALA A 9 -11.41 7.99 22.86
C ALA A 9 -11.00 7.65 21.40
N LEU A 10 -11.79 8.07 20.39
CA LEU A 10 -11.43 7.90 18.97
C LEU A 10 -10.57 9.06 18.41
N ALA A 11 -10.50 10.18 19.13
CA ALA A 11 -9.79 11.39 18.67
C ALA A 11 -8.32 11.48 19.11
N LEU A 12 -7.81 10.47 19.84
CA LEU A 12 -6.42 10.40 20.31
C LEU A 12 -5.84 9.02 19.98
N LEU A 13 -5.92 8.59 18.72
CA LEU A 13 -4.98 7.58 18.27
C LEU A 13 -3.62 8.28 18.16
N PRO A 14 -2.61 7.89 18.98
CA PRO A 14 -1.26 8.36 18.76
C PRO A 14 -0.88 8.02 17.33
N PHE A 15 -0.14 8.89 16.64
CA PHE A 15 0.48 8.59 15.36
C PHE A 15 1.28 7.29 15.53
N VAL A 16 0.71 6.17 15.06
CA VAL A 16 1.29 4.84 15.31
C VAL A 16 2.39 4.64 14.30
N ALA A 17 3.62 4.54 14.76
CA ALA A 17 4.70 4.06 13.92
C ALA A 17 4.47 2.58 13.61
N PHE A 18 4.39 2.22 12.33
CA PHE A 18 4.38 0.84 11.90
C PHE A 18 5.77 0.48 11.41
N GLY A 19 6.40 -0.48 12.07
CA GLY A 19 7.75 -0.93 11.71
C GLY A 19 7.87 -2.45 11.73
N GLY A 20 8.91 -2.97 11.08
CA GLY A 20 9.18 -4.38 11.07
C GLY A 20 10.41 -4.75 10.25
N VAL A 21 10.66 -6.07 10.18
CA VAL A 21 11.72 -6.62 9.35
C VAL A 21 11.11 -7.49 8.27
N ASN A 22 11.47 -7.22 7.01
CA ASN A 22 11.14 -8.10 5.91
C ASN A 22 12.00 -9.36 6.02
N LEU A 23 11.38 -10.47 6.39
CA LEU A 23 12.07 -11.74 6.67
C LEU A 23 12.71 -12.37 5.44
N LYS A 24 12.33 -11.95 4.24
CA LYS A 24 12.90 -12.44 2.98
C LYS A 24 14.29 -11.86 2.70
N ASN A 25 14.55 -10.62 3.10
CA ASN A 25 15.77 -9.91 2.74
C ASN A 25 16.40 -9.09 3.88
N GLY A 26 15.93 -9.25 5.11
CA GLY A 26 16.47 -8.57 6.28
C GLY A 26 16.26 -7.06 6.33
N ASN A 27 15.43 -6.49 5.46
CA ASN A 27 15.17 -5.06 5.42
C ASN A 27 14.37 -4.62 6.65
N PHE A 28 14.96 -3.78 7.51
CA PHE A 28 14.19 -3.06 8.52
C PHE A 28 13.47 -1.89 7.86
N TYR A 29 12.21 -1.68 8.19
CA TYR A 29 11.43 -0.53 7.76
C TYR A 29 10.58 0.01 8.90
N ILE A 30 10.33 1.33 8.88
CA ILE A 30 9.43 1.99 9.82
C ILE A 30 8.76 3.18 9.14
N THR A 31 7.47 3.35 9.40
CA THR A 31 6.63 4.40 8.78
C THR A 31 6.09 5.35 9.85
N TYR A 32 6.15 6.64 9.57
CA TYR A 32 5.55 7.71 10.35
C TYR A 32 4.62 8.55 9.49
N THR A 33 3.47 8.91 10.01
CA THR A 33 2.61 9.94 9.44
C THR A 33 2.80 11.21 10.27
N ASP A 34 3.44 12.22 9.70
CA ASP A 34 3.86 13.42 10.41
C ASP A 34 2.79 14.52 10.40
N ILE A 35 1.89 14.51 9.39
CA ILE A 35 0.77 15.44 9.26
C ILE A 35 -0.39 14.75 8.55
N ILE A 36 -1.61 14.94 9.07
CA ILE A 36 -2.86 14.52 8.45
C ILE A 36 -3.77 15.75 8.39
N VAL A 37 -4.33 16.01 7.20
CA VAL A 37 -5.44 16.95 6.99
C VAL A 37 -6.67 16.10 6.69
N PRO A 38 -7.56 15.90 7.68
CA PRO A 38 -8.66 14.95 7.56
C PRO A 38 -9.64 15.34 6.46
N GLY A 39 -10.12 14.36 5.70
CA GLY A 39 -11.15 14.50 4.67
C GLY A 39 -12.40 13.66 4.95
N GLY A 40 -13.33 13.66 4.01
CA GLY A 40 -14.52 12.80 4.07
C GLY A 40 -14.27 11.42 3.45
N ASP A 41 -13.53 11.36 2.33
CA ASP A 41 -13.18 10.12 1.65
C ASP A 41 -11.71 9.79 1.81
N HIS A 42 -10.88 10.82 1.63
CA HIS A 42 -9.44 10.71 1.65
C HIS A 42 -8.86 11.79 2.57
N ASP A 43 -7.96 11.38 3.44
CA ASP A 43 -7.10 12.30 4.16
C ASP A 43 -5.97 12.76 3.24
N LEU A 44 -5.54 14.01 3.39
CA LEU A 44 -4.32 14.48 2.77
C LEU A 44 -3.21 14.41 3.82
N GLU A 45 -2.15 13.65 3.58
CA GLU A 45 -1.18 13.34 4.61
C GLU A 45 0.27 13.39 4.10
N VAL A 46 1.21 13.64 4.98
CA VAL A 46 2.63 13.39 4.73
C VAL A 46 3.06 12.21 5.58
N THR A 47 3.25 11.09 4.89
CA THR A 47 3.77 9.85 5.45
C THR A 47 5.15 9.58 4.87
N ARG A 48 6.11 9.24 5.73
CA ARG A 48 7.47 8.85 5.36
C ARG A 48 7.81 7.48 5.89
N THR A 49 8.50 6.71 5.08
CA THR A 49 8.95 5.35 5.41
C THR A 49 10.46 5.26 5.29
N TYR A 50 11.10 4.74 6.33
CA TYR A 50 12.49 4.34 6.28
C TYR A 50 12.61 2.90 5.77
N ASN A 51 13.61 2.65 4.92
CA ASN A 51 13.97 1.35 4.37
C ASN A 51 15.49 1.15 4.47
N ALA A 52 15.94 0.24 5.31
CA ALA A 52 17.38 -0.01 5.52
C ALA A 52 18.12 -0.50 4.25
N LYS A 53 17.40 -1.13 3.30
CA LYS A 53 17.98 -1.57 2.02
C LYS A 53 17.96 -0.51 0.92
N SER A 54 17.35 0.66 1.16
CA SER A 54 17.36 1.74 0.19
C SER A 54 18.69 2.46 0.18
N THR A 55 19.24 2.67 -1.00
CA THR A 55 20.43 3.50 -1.25
C THR A 55 20.08 4.91 -1.73
N GLU A 56 18.79 5.23 -1.80
CA GLU A 56 18.31 6.54 -2.25
C GLU A 56 18.48 7.56 -1.12
N ASN A 57 19.02 8.74 -1.48
CA ASN A 57 19.06 9.90 -0.62
C ASN A 57 17.97 10.88 -1.09
N GLY A 58 16.74 10.60 -0.69
CA GLY A 58 15.55 11.31 -1.13
C GLY A 58 15.27 12.59 -0.35
N TRP A 59 14.03 13.06 -0.41
CA TRP A 59 13.58 14.31 0.22
C TRP A 59 13.72 14.31 1.74
N PHE A 60 13.60 13.14 2.38
CA PHE A 60 13.74 12.97 3.83
C PHE A 60 15.09 12.37 4.26
N GLY A 61 16.09 12.34 3.37
CA GLY A 61 17.42 11.81 3.65
C GLY A 61 17.60 10.35 3.26
N PHE A 62 18.73 9.77 3.63
CA PHE A 62 19.09 8.40 3.28
C PHE A 62 18.09 7.37 3.82
N GLY A 63 17.61 6.49 2.93
CA GLY A 63 16.70 5.40 3.25
C GLY A 63 15.25 5.82 3.50
N TRP A 64 14.96 7.11 3.64
CA TRP A 64 13.61 7.63 3.81
C TRP A 64 12.98 7.99 2.47
N GLY A 65 11.69 7.76 2.35
CA GLY A 65 10.90 8.15 1.20
C GLY A 65 9.43 8.35 1.55
N SER A 66 8.67 8.99 0.65
CA SER A 66 7.24 9.24 0.79
C SER A 66 6.48 8.87 -0.47
N LEU A 67 5.15 8.76 -0.37
CA LEU A 67 4.26 8.54 -1.51
C LEU A 67 4.54 9.53 -2.66
N TYR A 68 4.87 10.76 -2.33
CA TYR A 68 5.08 11.85 -3.28
C TYR A 68 6.40 11.76 -4.05
N GLU A 69 7.31 10.88 -3.63
CA GLU A 69 8.55 10.55 -4.32
C GLU A 69 8.41 9.31 -5.23
N THR A 70 7.17 8.80 -5.40
CA THR A 70 6.91 7.73 -6.36
C THR A 70 7.29 8.19 -7.75
N LYS A 71 8.11 7.40 -8.43
CA LYS A 71 8.63 7.73 -9.76
C LYS A 71 8.57 6.54 -10.71
N LEU A 72 8.46 6.83 -11.99
CA LEU A 72 8.44 5.86 -13.07
C LEU A 72 9.78 5.89 -13.82
N VAL A 73 10.31 4.73 -14.12
CA VAL A 73 11.57 4.56 -14.88
C VAL A 73 11.34 3.61 -16.04
N VAL A 74 11.74 4.01 -17.25
CA VAL A 74 11.73 3.12 -18.42
C VAL A 74 13.06 2.38 -18.51
N SER A 75 13.00 1.06 -18.63
CA SER A 75 14.18 0.21 -18.70
C SER A 75 14.65 -0.02 -20.15
N ALA A 76 15.89 -0.49 -20.32
CA ALA A 76 16.48 -0.78 -21.64
C ALA A 76 15.70 -1.83 -22.45
N ASP A 77 14.96 -2.71 -21.81
CA ASP A 77 14.12 -3.75 -22.44
C ASP A 77 12.72 -3.26 -22.80
N GLY A 78 12.40 -1.99 -22.55
CA GLY A 78 11.09 -1.41 -22.81
C GLY A 78 10.06 -1.70 -21.70
N SER A 79 10.43 -2.40 -20.64
CA SER A 79 9.60 -2.46 -19.43
C SER A 79 9.64 -1.14 -18.68
N VAL A 80 8.63 -0.91 -17.88
CA VAL A 80 8.54 0.25 -16.98
C VAL A 80 8.55 -0.23 -15.54
N VAL A 81 9.29 0.45 -14.70
CA VAL A 81 9.31 0.18 -13.26
C VAL A 81 8.84 1.42 -12.51
N VAL A 82 7.82 1.25 -11.69
CA VAL A 82 7.39 2.25 -10.72
C VAL A 82 8.09 1.98 -9.40
N ILE A 83 8.89 2.94 -8.95
CA ILE A 83 9.55 2.93 -7.64
C ILE A 83 8.58 3.59 -6.67
N GLU A 84 7.95 2.79 -5.84
CA GLU A 84 6.94 3.23 -4.90
C GLU A 84 7.58 3.99 -3.73
N ASN A 85 7.01 5.13 -3.37
CA ASN A 85 7.40 5.90 -2.20
C ASN A 85 8.88 6.30 -2.17
N GLY A 86 9.51 6.51 -3.33
CA GLY A 86 10.90 6.97 -3.45
C GLY A 86 11.99 5.98 -3.04
N SER A 87 11.78 5.20 -2.02
CA SER A 87 12.72 4.21 -1.48
C SER A 87 12.09 2.83 -1.30
N GLY A 88 10.85 2.67 -1.73
CA GLY A 88 10.02 1.51 -1.47
C GLY A 88 10.17 0.38 -2.47
N ALA A 89 9.17 -0.46 -2.49
CA ALA A 89 9.09 -1.58 -3.40
C ALA A 89 8.93 -1.13 -4.86
N GLN A 90 9.32 -1.99 -5.76
CA GLN A 90 9.23 -1.76 -7.20
C GLN A 90 8.07 -2.57 -7.79
N THR A 91 7.34 -1.95 -8.73
CA THR A 91 6.30 -2.62 -9.52
C THR A 91 6.72 -2.57 -10.99
N ARG A 92 6.95 -3.74 -11.59
CA ARG A 92 7.35 -3.85 -12.99
C ARG A 92 6.15 -4.04 -13.88
N PHE A 93 6.13 -3.29 -14.99
CA PHE A 93 5.13 -3.37 -16.06
C PHE A 93 5.80 -3.79 -17.36
N VAL A 94 5.21 -4.76 -18.04
CA VAL A 94 5.72 -5.31 -19.29
C VAL A 94 4.66 -5.21 -20.40
N PRO A 95 5.07 -5.10 -21.68
CA PRO A 95 4.13 -5.18 -22.80
C PRO A 95 3.52 -6.60 -22.86
N LYS A 96 2.42 -6.78 -23.60
CA LYS A 96 1.84 -8.11 -23.85
C LYS A 96 2.80 -9.03 -24.60
N GLU A 97 3.60 -8.46 -25.48
CA GLU A 97 4.63 -9.17 -26.21
C GLU A 97 5.87 -9.36 -25.34
N ALA A 98 6.62 -10.44 -25.57
CA ALA A 98 7.81 -10.71 -24.80
C ALA A 98 8.85 -9.58 -24.96
N VAL A 99 9.42 -9.12 -23.84
CA VAL A 99 10.50 -8.13 -23.83
C VAL A 99 11.76 -8.70 -24.47
N ASN A 100 12.44 -7.91 -25.29
CA ASN A 100 13.72 -8.32 -25.91
C ASN A 100 14.87 -8.06 -24.95
N TYR A 101 14.98 -8.92 -23.92
CA TYR A 101 16.01 -8.80 -22.88
C TYR A 101 17.43 -9.02 -23.42
N GLU A 102 17.62 -9.81 -24.48
CA GLU A 102 18.94 -10.03 -25.10
C GLU A 102 19.48 -8.76 -25.77
N SER A 103 18.62 -8.06 -26.53
CA SER A 103 18.96 -6.77 -27.12
C SER A 103 19.26 -5.73 -26.07
N ALA A 104 18.46 -5.68 -24.99
CA ALA A 104 18.67 -4.78 -23.87
C ALA A 104 20.02 -5.02 -23.18
N SER A 105 20.36 -6.27 -22.89
CA SER A 105 21.65 -6.64 -22.29
C SER A 105 22.84 -6.21 -23.14
N LYS A 106 22.76 -6.41 -24.46
CA LYS A 106 23.80 -5.94 -25.41
C LYS A 106 23.96 -4.42 -25.38
N LYS A 107 22.85 -3.66 -25.44
CA LYS A 107 22.88 -2.18 -25.36
C LYS A 107 23.49 -1.67 -24.05
N ILE A 108 23.16 -2.30 -22.93
CA ILE A 108 23.72 -1.96 -21.61
C ILE A 108 25.23 -2.17 -21.64
N VAL A 109 25.70 -3.34 -22.08
CA VAL A 109 27.14 -3.65 -22.12
C VAL A 109 27.89 -2.75 -23.09
N GLU A 110 27.32 -2.38 -24.23
CA GLU A 110 27.89 -1.40 -25.15
C GLU A 110 28.03 0.00 -24.50
N ALA A 111 27.05 0.44 -23.73
CA ALA A 111 27.14 1.69 -22.99
C ALA A 111 28.21 1.64 -21.89
N MET A 112 28.38 0.48 -21.23
CA MET A 112 29.45 0.25 -20.26
C MET A 112 30.84 0.32 -20.90
N LYS A 113 31.04 -0.38 -22.03
CA LYS A 113 32.32 -0.38 -22.76
C LYS A 113 32.80 1.00 -23.17
N LYS A 114 31.89 1.96 -23.40
CA LYS A 114 32.25 3.35 -23.68
C LYS A 114 32.86 4.07 -22.49
N LYS A 115 32.56 3.63 -21.26
CA LYS A 115 33.07 4.23 -20.01
C LYS A 115 34.24 3.44 -19.44
N GLU A 116 34.23 2.11 -19.58
CA GLU A 116 35.20 1.20 -18.97
C GLU A 116 35.60 0.13 -19.99
N PRO A 117 36.90 0.00 -20.34
CA PRO A 117 37.38 -1.06 -21.23
C PRO A 117 37.09 -2.45 -20.64
N MET A 118 36.56 -3.34 -21.45
CA MET A 118 36.22 -4.71 -21.04
C MET A 118 36.80 -5.75 -22.01
N SER A 119 37.30 -6.89 -21.49
CA SER A 119 37.69 -8.03 -22.31
C SER A 119 36.46 -8.70 -22.93
N GLU A 120 36.64 -9.38 -24.07
CA GLU A 120 35.53 -10.11 -24.72
C GLU A 120 34.91 -11.19 -23.82
N THR A 121 35.74 -11.86 -23.00
CA THR A 121 35.29 -12.86 -22.03
C THR A 121 34.37 -12.22 -20.98
N ALA A 122 34.76 -11.05 -20.43
CA ALA A 122 33.97 -10.31 -19.46
C ALA A 122 32.64 -9.82 -20.09
N VAL A 123 32.66 -9.34 -21.33
CA VAL A 123 31.46 -8.94 -22.09
C VAL A 123 30.48 -10.09 -22.24
N LYS A 124 30.96 -11.30 -22.69
CA LYS A 124 30.09 -12.47 -22.85
C LYS A 124 29.49 -12.93 -21.52
N ALA A 125 30.29 -12.97 -20.45
CA ALA A 125 29.84 -13.35 -19.13
C ALA A 125 28.77 -12.37 -18.58
N LEU A 126 29.00 -11.06 -18.76
CA LEU A 126 28.08 -10.05 -18.29
C LEU A 126 26.74 -10.08 -19.05
N ILE A 127 26.75 -10.22 -20.39
CA ILE A 127 25.54 -10.40 -21.20
C ILE A 127 24.75 -11.62 -20.72
N ALA A 128 25.43 -12.75 -20.46
CA ALA A 128 24.79 -13.96 -19.97
C ALA A 128 24.13 -13.77 -18.59
N ASN A 129 24.77 -13.03 -17.69
CA ASN A 129 24.19 -12.69 -16.39
C ASN A 129 23.01 -11.73 -16.52
N LEU A 130 23.15 -10.67 -17.31
CA LEU A 130 22.06 -9.73 -17.56
C LEU A 130 20.85 -10.39 -18.24
N ASN A 131 21.04 -11.41 -19.09
CA ASN A 131 19.94 -12.15 -19.69
C ASN A 131 19.12 -12.94 -18.66
N LYS A 132 19.75 -13.41 -17.61
CA LYS A 132 19.14 -14.26 -16.57
C LYS A 132 18.54 -13.47 -15.39
N ASP A 133 18.87 -12.20 -15.26
CA ASP A 133 18.52 -11.39 -14.10
C ASP A 133 17.91 -10.04 -14.53
N ALA A 134 16.57 -9.93 -14.38
CA ALA A 134 15.84 -8.73 -14.76
C ALA A 134 16.14 -7.54 -13.83
N GLU A 135 16.37 -7.78 -12.53
CA GLU A 135 16.70 -6.72 -11.57
C GLU A 135 18.10 -6.18 -11.87
N LEU A 136 19.06 -7.05 -12.15
CA LEU A 136 20.40 -6.65 -12.54
C LEU A 136 20.39 -5.82 -13.83
N ARG A 137 19.61 -6.23 -14.85
CA ARG A 137 19.40 -5.44 -16.07
C ARG A 137 18.89 -4.04 -15.76
N GLN A 138 17.91 -3.92 -14.89
CA GLN A 138 17.35 -2.64 -14.50
C GLN A 138 18.38 -1.74 -13.78
N VAL A 139 19.14 -2.28 -12.83
CA VAL A 139 20.20 -1.54 -12.11
C VAL A 139 21.23 -0.99 -13.09
N TYR A 140 21.70 -1.81 -14.02
CA TYR A 140 22.68 -1.39 -15.01
C TYR A 140 22.09 -0.46 -16.07
N SER A 141 20.84 -0.66 -16.48
CA SER A 141 20.10 0.27 -17.36
C SER A 141 20.08 1.68 -16.75
N LYS A 142 19.68 1.79 -15.48
CA LYS A 142 19.66 3.06 -14.74
C LYS A 142 21.08 3.65 -14.60
N ARG A 143 22.06 2.85 -14.19
CA ARG A 143 23.45 3.31 -13.96
C ARG A 143 24.12 3.87 -15.20
N TYR A 144 23.84 3.30 -16.36
CA TYR A 144 24.45 3.69 -17.64
C TYR A 144 23.52 4.51 -18.53
N ASN A 145 22.34 4.94 -18.04
CA ASN A 145 21.34 5.72 -18.74
C ASN A 145 20.92 5.08 -20.09
N VAL A 146 20.63 3.78 -20.06
CA VAL A 146 20.18 3.03 -21.25
C VAL A 146 18.68 2.84 -21.14
N GLU A 147 17.93 3.64 -21.87
CA GLU A 147 16.46 3.62 -21.89
C GLU A 147 15.95 3.29 -23.29
N THR A 148 14.75 2.73 -23.36
CA THR A 148 14.02 2.54 -24.61
C THR A 148 12.91 3.59 -24.68
N LYS A 149 12.84 4.35 -25.79
CA LYS A 149 11.73 5.26 -26.02
C LYS A 149 10.48 4.44 -26.35
N LEU A 150 9.44 4.65 -25.55
CA LEU A 150 8.13 4.05 -25.79
C LEU A 150 7.32 4.95 -26.72
N ALA A 151 6.62 4.35 -27.70
CA ALA A 151 5.70 5.07 -28.57
C ALA A 151 4.43 5.45 -27.79
N ASP A 152 3.83 6.60 -28.14
CA ASP A 152 2.53 6.99 -27.61
C ASP A 152 1.48 5.91 -27.93
N GLY A 153 0.61 5.62 -26.98
CA GLY A 153 -0.36 4.52 -27.06
C GLY A 153 0.17 3.16 -26.57
N THR A 154 1.48 3.03 -26.27
CA THR A 154 2.02 1.79 -25.71
C THR A 154 1.37 1.51 -24.35
N THR A 155 0.83 0.30 -24.20
CA THR A 155 0.22 -0.16 -22.94
C THR A 155 1.05 -1.29 -22.35
N LEU A 156 1.39 -1.14 -21.07
CA LEU A 156 2.13 -2.14 -20.28
C LEU A 156 1.26 -2.64 -19.12
N TYR A 157 1.52 -3.83 -18.65
CA TYR A 157 0.69 -4.56 -17.70
C TYR A 157 1.51 -5.07 -16.52
N SER A 158 0.94 -5.02 -15.33
CA SER A 158 1.45 -5.69 -14.13
C SER A 158 0.30 -6.31 -13.35
N ASN A 159 0.56 -7.47 -12.77
CA ASN A 159 -0.36 -8.14 -11.86
C ASN A 159 0.29 -8.37 -10.48
N ASP A 160 1.50 -7.89 -10.25
CA ASP A 160 2.27 -8.16 -9.03
C ASP A 160 1.59 -7.64 -7.75
N ARG A 161 0.75 -6.60 -7.90
CA ARG A 161 -0.01 -5.96 -6.82
C ARG A 161 -1.47 -5.71 -7.23
N GLY A 162 -2.10 -6.71 -7.82
CA GLY A 162 -3.39 -6.57 -8.48
C GLY A 162 -3.24 -6.12 -9.94
N ILE A 163 -4.36 -6.11 -10.66
CA ILE A 163 -4.39 -5.72 -12.08
C ILE A 163 -4.08 -4.24 -12.22
N GLN A 164 -3.00 -3.93 -12.93
CA GLN A 164 -2.57 -2.56 -13.20
C GLN A 164 -2.11 -2.42 -14.64
N THR A 165 -2.27 -1.22 -15.19
CA THR A 165 -1.78 -0.87 -16.52
C THR A 165 -1.05 0.46 -16.49
N ILE A 166 -0.06 0.61 -17.38
CA ILE A 166 0.53 1.90 -17.72
C ILE A 166 0.28 2.15 -19.19
N LEU A 167 -0.31 3.31 -19.51
CA LEU A 167 -0.44 3.83 -20.85
C LEU A 167 0.57 4.97 -21.05
N LYS A 168 1.43 4.87 -22.09
CA LYS A 168 2.26 6.00 -22.54
C LYS A 168 1.40 6.96 -23.34
N GLU A 169 1.30 8.19 -22.87
CA GLU A 169 0.64 9.31 -23.52
C GLU A 169 1.66 10.33 -24.01
N LYS A 170 1.27 11.27 -24.87
CA LYS A 170 2.16 12.30 -25.42
C LYS A 170 2.92 13.09 -24.34
N GLU A 171 2.23 13.43 -23.25
CA GLU A 171 2.75 14.30 -22.18
C GLU A 171 3.26 13.51 -20.95
N GLY A 172 3.29 12.18 -20.99
CA GLY A 172 3.73 11.37 -19.87
C GLY A 172 3.14 9.97 -19.83
N TYR A 173 2.86 9.51 -18.62
CA TYR A 173 2.37 8.16 -18.39
C TYR A 173 1.15 8.18 -17.48
N LYS A 174 0.21 7.28 -17.74
CA LYS A 174 -0.99 7.08 -16.95
C LYS A 174 -1.01 5.66 -16.42
N ARG A 175 -0.84 5.49 -15.10
CA ARG A 175 -0.97 4.21 -14.40
C ARG A 175 -2.40 4.08 -13.86
N SER A 176 -3.10 3.03 -14.23
CA SER A 176 -4.45 2.73 -13.76
C SER A 176 -4.49 1.45 -12.95
N ASN A 177 -5.12 1.49 -11.80
CA ASN A 177 -5.33 0.37 -10.88
C ASN A 177 -6.76 -0.18 -11.01
N SER A 178 -6.97 -1.44 -10.62
CA SER A 178 -8.29 -2.08 -10.66
C SER A 178 -9.32 -1.49 -9.70
N ASP A 179 -8.88 -0.76 -8.66
CA ASP A 179 -9.76 -0.04 -7.74
C ASP A 179 -10.28 1.30 -8.28
N GLY A 180 -9.77 1.72 -9.47
CA GLY A 180 -10.11 2.96 -10.13
C GLY A 180 -9.16 4.12 -9.82
N ARG A 181 -8.16 3.92 -8.96
CA ARG A 181 -7.09 4.90 -8.77
C ARG A 181 -6.25 5.04 -10.05
N THR A 182 -5.89 6.26 -10.40
CA THR A 182 -5.01 6.58 -11.52
C THR A 182 -3.92 7.54 -11.07
N ASP A 183 -2.66 7.16 -11.32
CA ASP A 183 -1.48 7.98 -11.09
C ASP A 183 -0.98 8.53 -12.44
N PHE A 184 -0.67 9.82 -12.50
CA PHE A 184 -0.16 10.50 -13.70
C PHE A 184 1.28 10.91 -13.46
N PHE A 185 2.14 10.58 -14.43
CA PHE A 185 3.56 10.92 -14.42
C PHE A 185 3.88 11.76 -15.66
N ASP A 186 4.81 12.69 -15.53
CA ASP A 186 5.36 13.39 -16.68
C ASP A 186 6.30 12.49 -17.52
N ASN A 187 6.89 13.04 -18.58
CA ASN A 187 7.82 12.30 -19.45
C ASN A 187 9.12 11.89 -18.74
N ASP A 188 9.49 12.58 -17.66
CA ASP A 188 10.64 12.27 -16.83
C ASP A 188 10.30 11.24 -15.72
N GLY A 189 9.06 10.75 -15.70
CA GLY A 189 8.57 9.76 -14.75
C GLY A 189 8.23 10.32 -13.37
N LYS A 190 8.06 11.63 -13.23
CA LYS A 190 7.73 12.31 -11.99
C LYS A 190 6.21 12.30 -11.77
N LEU A 191 5.77 11.96 -10.57
CA LEU A 191 4.36 11.96 -10.21
C LEU A 191 3.78 13.38 -10.19
N THR A 192 2.71 13.63 -10.96
CA THR A 192 2.11 14.97 -11.12
C THR A 192 0.69 15.06 -10.59
N LYS A 193 -0.05 13.95 -10.58
CA LYS A 193 -1.44 13.89 -10.12
C LYS A 193 -1.82 12.46 -9.74
N ILE A 194 -2.70 12.32 -8.76
CA ILE A 194 -3.40 11.08 -8.42
C ILE A 194 -4.90 11.37 -8.51
N THR A 195 -5.67 10.45 -9.09
CA THR A 195 -7.15 10.55 -9.10
C THR A 195 -7.77 9.23 -8.66
N ASP A 196 -8.96 9.30 -8.09
CA ASP A 196 -9.84 8.15 -7.93
C ASP A 196 -10.88 8.07 -9.08
N LYS A 197 -11.72 7.03 -9.03
CA LYS A 197 -12.80 6.81 -10.02
C LYS A 197 -13.93 7.86 -9.96
N ASN A 198 -14.08 8.56 -8.83
CA ASN A 198 -15.15 9.52 -8.57
C ASN A 198 -14.73 10.97 -8.90
N GLY A 199 -13.49 11.18 -9.34
CA GLY A 199 -12.97 12.50 -9.70
C GLY A 199 -12.29 13.24 -8.55
N TYR A 200 -12.16 12.65 -7.35
CA TYR A 200 -11.26 13.19 -6.35
C TYR A 200 -9.85 13.18 -6.90
N ALA A 201 -9.11 14.27 -6.73
CA ALA A 201 -7.75 14.37 -7.22
C ALA A 201 -6.82 15.00 -6.18
N ILE A 202 -5.60 14.47 -6.12
CA ILE A 202 -4.45 15.09 -5.46
C ILE A 202 -3.55 15.64 -6.56
N LEU A 203 -3.23 16.94 -6.48
CA LEU A 203 -2.44 17.69 -7.44
C LEU A 203 -1.12 18.09 -6.80
N PHE A 204 -0.03 17.94 -7.54
CA PHE A 204 1.32 18.26 -7.10
C PHE A 204 1.81 19.49 -7.82
N GLU A 205 2.02 20.59 -7.10
CA GLU A 205 2.51 21.85 -7.63
C GLU A 205 4.01 21.98 -7.37
N TYR A 206 4.78 22.12 -8.45
CA TYR A 206 6.23 22.23 -8.40
C TYR A 206 6.71 23.65 -8.70
N LYS A 207 7.79 24.07 -8.02
CA LYS A 207 8.62 25.23 -8.37
C LYS A 207 9.99 24.71 -8.79
N GLY A 208 10.25 24.69 -10.10
CA GLY A 208 11.41 23.97 -10.64
C GLY A 208 11.32 22.48 -10.36
N SER A 209 12.34 21.91 -9.71
CA SER A 209 12.37 20.50 -9.34
C SER A 209 11.71 20.19 -7.99
N GLN A 210 11.41 21.20 -7.18
CA GLN A 210 10.91 21.03 -5.81
C GLN A 210 9.39 21.06 -5.75
N LEU A 211 8.79 20.08 -5.08
CA LEU A 211 7.36 20.07 -4.78
C LEU A 211 7.05 21.18 -3.77
N TYR A 212 6.26 22.16 -4.18
CA TYR A 212 5.89 23.32 -3.35
C TYR A 212 4.60 23.08 -2.57
N ALA A 213 3.58 22.51 -3.23
CA ALA A 213 2.29 22.29 -2.62
C ALA A 213 1.66 20.98 -3.08
N ILE A 214 0.98 20.34 -2.15
CA ILE A 214 0.12 19.21 -2.39
C ILE A 214 -1.30 19.72 -2.12
N LYS A 215 -2.17 19.65 -3.12
CA LYS A 215 -3.55 20.14 -3.04
C LYS A 215 -4.51 19.05 -3.45
N ASP A 216 -5.73 19.10 -2.97
CA ASP A 216 -6.79 18.23 -3.45
C ASP A 216 -8.01 19.01 -3.95
N THR A 217 -8.95 18.28 -4.53
CA THR A 217 -10.21 18.84 -5.05
C THR A 217 -11.23 19.18 -3.95
N GLN A 218 -10.92 18.91 -2.68
CA GLN A 218 -11.74 19.22 -1.50
C GLN A 218 -11.17 20.39 -0.68
N SER A 219 -10.39 21.29 -1.31
CA SER A 219 -9.81 22.49 -0.70
C SER A 219 -8.82 22.24 0.45
N LYS A 220 -8.26 21.02 0.53
CA LYS A 220 -7.17 20.74 1.45
C LYS A 220 -5.83 21.02 0.77
N GLN A 221 -4.84 21.46 1.56
CA GLN A 221 -3.49 21.65 1.05
C GLN A 221 -2.43 21.40 2.13
N ILE A 222 -1.26 20.97 1.68
CA ILE A 222 -0.03 20.90 2.46
C ILE A 222 1.04 21.65 1.68
N LEU A 223 1.71 22.60 2.33
CA LEU A 223 2.82 23.38 1.77
C LEU A 223 4.14 22.82 2.28
N LEU A 224 5.13 22.72 1.41
CA LEU A 224 6.45 22.19 1.72
C LEU A 224 7.52 23.30 1.66
N GLU A 225 8.36 23.37 2.68
CA GLU A 225 9.57 24.19 2.71
C GLU A 225 10.81 23.30 2.57
N TRP A 226 11.84 23.83 1.93
CA TRP A 226 13.03 23.07 1.57
C TRP A 226 14.30 23.72 2.10
N TYR A 227 15.28 22.90 2.44
CA TYR A 227 16.66 23.31 2.57
C TYR A 227 17.32 23.49 1.19
N PRO A 228 18.40 24.29 1.08
CA PRO A 228 19.09 24.48 -0.21
C PRO A 228 19.66 23.19 -0.83
N ASP A 229 19.94 22.18 -0.03
CA ASP A 229 20.47 20.88 -0.45
C ASP A 229 19.38 19.92 -0.98
N GLY A 230 18.12 20.38 -1.08
CA GLY A 230 17.01 19.59 -1.62
C GLY A 230 16.34 18.65 -0.62
N LYS A 231 16.57 18.84 0.68
CA LYS A 231 15.84 18.14 1.74
C LYS A 231 14.63 18.93 2.20
N ILE A 232 13.54 18.24 2.59
CA ILE A 232 12.37 18.89 3.17
C ILE A 232 12.74 19.45 4.55
N LYS A 233 12.45 20.74 4.74
CA LYS A 233 12.62 21.44 6.02
C LYS A 233 11.37 21.29 6.88
N SER A 234 10.20 21.42 6.26
CA SER A 234 8.92 21.35 6.96
C SER A 234 7.77 21.08 6.00
N ALA A 235 6.69 20.54 6.54
CA ALA A 235 5.39 20.46 5.89
C ALA A 235 4.36 21.17 6.77
N ALA A 236 3.50 22.01 6.18
CA ALA A 236 2.49 22.78 6.90
C ALA A 236 1.12 22.66 6.23
N SER A 237 0.08 22.52 7.04
CA SER A 237 -1.32 22.66 6.62
C SER A 237 -1.90 23.98 7.11
N ALA A 238 -3.19 24.25 6.84
CA ALA A 238 -3.86 25.42 7.39
C ALA A 238 -3.74 25.48 8.92
N GLY A 239 -3.54 26.70 9.47
CA GLY A 239 -3.59 27.02 10.90
C GLY A 239 -2.47 26.45 11.73
N ASP A 240 -1.26 26.88 11.55
CA ASP A 240 -0.08 26.66 12.42
C ASP A 240 0.37 25.20 12.63
N LYS A 241 -0.33 24.21 12.08
CA LYS A 241 0.11 22.80 12.10
C LYS A 241 1.28 22.65 11.15
N LYS A 242 2.48 22.47 11.72
CA LYS A 242 3.74 22.39 10.99
C LYS A 242 4.63 21.28 11.55
N THR A 243 5.20 20.47 10.65
CA THR A 243 6.28 19.53 10.97
C THR A 243 7.63 20.21 10.86
N ASN A 244 8.69 19.65 11.46
CA ASN A 244 10.07 20.08 11.25
C ASN A 244 11.01 18.89 11.10
N TYR A 245 12.02 19.02 10.24
CA TYR A 245 13.03 17.99 9.97
C TYR A 245 14.43 18.57 10.04
N VAL A 246 15.35 17.83 10.64
CA VAL A 246 16.77 18.22 10.81
C VAL A 246 17.66 17.09 10.29
N TYR A 247 18.70 17.46 9.56
CA TYR A 247 19.63 16.51 8.94
C TYR A 247 21.07 16.75 9.42
N ASP A 248 21.88 15.68 9.41
CA ASP A 248 23.31 15.81 9.62
C ASP A 248 24.04 16.17 8.31
N ALA A 249 25.35 16.42 8.41
CA ALA A 249 26.20 16.74 7.25
C ALA A 249 26.33 15.57 6.24
N LYS A 250 25.95 14.35 6.62
CA LYS A 250 25.93 13.17 5.74
C LYS A 250 24.60 12.99 5.02
N GLY A 251 23.59 13.83 5.31
CA GLY A 251 22.26 13.76 4.74
C GLY A 251 21.32 12.76 5.43
N ASN A 252 21.63 12.30 6.64
CA ASN A 252 20.71 11.50 7.43
C ASN A 252 19.71 12.38 8.16
N LEU A 253 18.46 11.95 8.24
CA LEU A 253 17.43 12.59 9.08
C LEU A 253 17.72 12.30 10.56
N VAL A 254 18.20 13.30 11.31
CA VAL A 254 18.57 13.10 12.73
C VAL A 254 17.47 13.51 13.70
N GLN A 255 16.49 14.31 13.26
CA GLN A 255 15.33 14.66 14.07
C GLN A 255 14.13 14.97 13.19
N SER A 256 12.95 14.57 13.66
CA SER A 256 11.67 15.05 13.16
C SER A 256 10.76 15.47 14.32
N ILE A 257 9.90 16.46 14.05
CA ILE A 257 8.83 16.89 14.96
C ILE A 257 7.53 16.84 14.16
N ASP A 258 6.55 16.05 14.61
CA ASP A 258 5.24 15.97 13.98
C ASP A 258 4.34 17.16 14.36
N VAL A 259 3.15 17.26 13.75
CA VAL A 259 2.20 18.34 14.06
C VAL A 259 1.60 18.28 15.47
N GLY A 260 1.75 17.17 16.16
CA GLY A 260 1.39 16.99 17.58
C GLY A 260 2.48 17.48 18.53
N GLY A 261 3.65 17.89 18.01
CA GLY A 261 4.81 18.31 18.80
C GLY A 261 5.67 17.15 19.30
N ASN A 262 5.39 15.91 18.90
CA ASN A 262 6.22 14.76 19.29
C ASN A 262 7.55 14.81 18.56
N SER A 263 8.64 14.73 19.31
CA SER A 263 10.00 14.73 18.78
C SER A 263 10.55 13.32 18.72
N TYR A 264 11.14 12.97 17.58
CA TYR A 264 11.84 11.72 17.31
C TYR A 264 13.28 12.04 16.92
N LYS A 265 14.26 11.39 17.58
CA LYS A 265 15.69 11.51 17.23
C LYS A 265 16.18 10.17 16.70
N TYR A 266 17.04 10.23 15.69
CA TYR A 266 17.50 9.08 14.94
C TYR A 266 19.02 9.00 14.94
N ASP A 267 19.57 7.82 15.24
CA ASP A 267 21.01 7.55 15.14
C ASP A 267 21.27 6.54 14.02
N TYR A 268 22.40 6.69 13.34
CA TYR A 268 22.79 5.85 12.21
C TYR A 268 24.22 5.34 12.35
N ASP A 269 24.50 4.21 11.72
CA ASP A 269 25.87 3.73 11.54
C ASP A 269 26.57 4.44 10.35
N SER A 270 27.81 4.03 10.06
CA SER A 270 28.60 4.59 8.95
C SER A 270 28.02 4.29 7.57
N ASN A 271 27.13 3.30 7.44
CA ASN A 271 26.48 2.86 6.21
C ASN A 271 25.05 3.41 6.05
N HIS A 272 24.67 4.43 6.85
CA HIS A 272 23.34 5.03 6.89
C HIS A 272 22.24 4.08 7.40
N ASN A 273 22.57 2.97 8.06
CA ASN A 273 21.57 2.13 8.69
C ASN A 273 21.06 2.78 9.99
N LEU A 274 19.74 2.88 10.14
CA LEU A 274 19.08 3.42 11.32
C LEU A 274 19.29 2.48 12.51
N THR A 275 20.08 2.88 13.49
CA THR A 275 20.45 2.03 14.64
C THR A 275 19.61 2.31 15.88
N SER A 276 19.05 3.51 16.02
CA SER A 276 18.27 3.89 17.19
C SER A 276 17.24 4.96 16.86
N ILE A 277 16.10 4.87 17.55
CA ILE A 277 15.05 5.90 17.55
C ILE A 277 14.77 6.26 19.00
N THR A 278 14.98 7.53 19.36
CA THR A 278 14.65 8.06 20.69
C THR A 278 13.35 8.84 20.60
N TYR A 279 12.37 8.50 21.39
CA TYR A 279 11.03 9.10 21.46
C TYR A 279 10.99 10.27 22.46
N ALA A 280 9.89 11.04 22.46
CA ALA A 280 9.74 12.22 23.32
C ALA A 280 9.80 11.92 24.82
N ASP A 281 9.44 10.71 25.24
CA ASP A 281 9.53 10.19 26.62
C ASP A 281 10.91 9.61 26.99
N ASN A 282 11.92 9.79 26.13
CA ASN A 282 13.27 9.23 26.20
C ASN A 282 13.34 7.68 26.10
N SER A 283 12.24 6.99 25.85
CA SER A 283 12.31 5.57 25.51
C SER A 283 13.00 5.38 24.15
N LYS A 284 13.59 4.20 23.92
CA LYS A 284 14.36 3.93 22.70
C LYS A 284 13.92 2.62 22.05
N MET A 285 13.84 2.65 20.73
CA MET A 285 13.91 1.46 19.89
C MET A 285 15.35 1.33 19.37
N GLN A 286 15.89 0.12 19.29
CA GLN A 286 17.25 -0.14 18.78
C GLN A 286 17.22 -1.22 17.71
N ILE A 287 18.04 -1.06 16.69
CA ILE A 287 18.14 -1.98 15.56
C ILE A 287 19.62 -2.35 15.37
N LYS A 288 19.93 -3.65 15.29
CA LYS A 288 21.27 -4.16 14.99
C LYS A 288 21.26 -4.80 13.59
N TYR A 289 22.39 -4.66 12.90
CA TYR A 289 22.57 -5.18 11.55
C TYR A 289 23.81 -6.05 11.45
N ASP A 290 23.84 -6.95 10.48
CA ASP A 290 25.04 -7.62 10.05
C ASP A 290 25.82 -6.81 9.00
N LYS A 291 26.94 -7.37 8.51
CA LYS A 291 27.80 -6.73 7.51
C LYS A 291 27.12 -6.50 6.15
N SER A 292 26.02 -7.21 5.88
CA SER A 292 25.23 -7.09 4.65
C SER A 292 24.02 -6.19 4.83
N ALA A 293 23.94 -5.44 5.93
CA ALA A 293 22.83 -4.60 6.33
C ALA A 293 21.49 -5.36 6.47
N PHE A 294 21.54 -6.64 6.90
CA PHE A 294 20.36 -7.38 7.33
C PHE A 294 20.12 -7.08 8.81
N ALA A 295 18.90 -6.72 9.18
CA ALA A 295 18.52 -6.52 10.57
C ALA A 295 18.61 -7.85 11.34
N THR A 296 19.44 -7.90 12.36
CA THR A 296 19.66 -9.12 13.18
C THR A 296 18.96 -9.09 14.53
N GLU A 297 18.64 -7.90 15.03
CA GLU A 297 17.89 -7.72 16.27
C GLU A 297 17.15 -6.38 16.26
N VAL A 298 15.90 -6.39 16.72
CA VAL A 298 15.12 -5.18 17.02
C VAL A 298 14.73 -5.25 18.49
N ILE A 299 15.05 -4.20 19.25
CA ILE A 299 14.68 -4.03 20.67
C ILE A 299 13.65 -2.92 20.72
N GLU A 300 12.44 -3.24 21.11
CA GLU A 300 11.31 -2.32 21.20
C GLU A 300 11.42 -1.40 22.44
N ARG A 301 10.64 -0.32 22.46
CA ARG A 301 10.58 0.67 23.54
C ARG A 301 10.29 0.07 24.92
N ASN A 302 9.53 -1.02 24.99
CA ASN A 302 9.18 -1.76 26.22
C ASN A 302 10.23 -2.80 26.63
N GLY A 303 11.37 -2.89 25.90
CA GLY A 303 12.44 -3.85 26.16
C GLY A 303 12.24 -5.23 25.54
N GLU A 304 11.13 -5.48 24.83
CA GLU A 304 10.97 -6.71 24.04
C GLU A 304 12.03 -6.78 22.94
N SER A 305 12.61 -7.94 22.73
CA SER A 305 13.63 -8.16 21.70
C SER A 305 13.17 -9.21 20.71
N THR A 306 13.40 -8.92 19.43
CA THR A 306 13.20 -9.87 18.33
C THR A 306 14.51 -10.05 17.58
N LYS A 307 15.02 -11.28 17.54
CA LYS A 307 16.25 -11.66 16.83
C LYS A 307 15.94 -12.38 15.55
N TYR A 308 16.76 -12.14 14.53
CA TYR A 308 16.62 -12.70 13.19
C TYR A 308 17.91 -13.40 12.78
N LYS A 309 17.83 -14.66 12.37
CA LYS A 309 18.95 -15.46 11.84
C LYS A 309 18.63 -15.88 10.43
N TYR A 310 19.48 -15.50 9.47
CA TYR A 310 19.33 -15.78 8.05
C TYR A 310 20.26 -16.92 7.65
N GLU A 311 19.72 -17.91 6.94
CA GLU A 311 20.45 -19.10 6.53
C GLU A 311 20.00 -19.52 5.12
N ASN A 312 20.94 -20.01 4.31
CA ASN A 312 20.67 -20.45 2.96
C ASN A 312 20.84 -21.97 2.84
N ASN A 313 20.09 -22.58 1.92
CA ASN A 313 20.30 -23.97 1.55
C ASN A 313 21.67 -24.11 0.82
N PRO A 314 22.62 -24.91 1.32
CA PRO A 314 23.95 -25.02 0.70
C PRO A 314 23.92 -25.52 -0.75
N LYS A 315 22.87 -26.27 -1.15
CA LYS A 315 22.72 -26.80 -2.51
C LYS A 315 22.07 -25.79 -3.47
N ASN A 316 21.36 -24.77 -2.94
CA ASN A 316 20.65 -23.77 -3.74
C ASN A 316 20.56 -22.44 -2.99
N PRO A 317 21.71 -21.79 -2.70
CA PRO A 317 21.75 -20.66 -1.76
C PRO A 317 21.00 -19.42 -2.25
N ASP A 318 20.90 -19.20 -3.56
CA ASP A 318 20.28 -18.00 -4.13
C ASP A 318 18.75 -18.11 -4.21
N PHE A 319 18.21 -19.33 -4.24
CA PHE A 319 16.79 -19.58 -4.49
C PHE A 319 16.06 -20.35 -3.37
N HIS A 320 16.79 -20.77 -2.34
CA HIS A 320 16.21 -21.49 -1.21
C HIS A 320 16.90 -21.09 0.09
N TYR A 321 16.20 -20.36 0.95
CA TYR A 321 16.72 -19.82 2.21
C TYR A 321 15.62 -19.69 3.26
N TRP A 322 16.02 -19.46 4.51
CA TRP A 322 15.07 -19.28 5.61
C TRP A 322 15.57 -18.28 6.63
N THR A 323 14.62 -17.73 7.37
CA THR A 323 14.85 -16.84 8.49
C THR A 323 14.24 -17.45 9.75
N THR A 324 15.05 -17.63 10.78
CA THR A 324 14.60 -17.99 12.13
C THR A 324 14.40 -16.70 12.91
N VAL A 325 13.20 -16.53 13.48
CA VAL A 325 12.81 -15.38 14.30
C VAL A 325 12.64 -15.86 15.73
N THR A 326 13.39 -15.25 16.66
CA THR A 326 13.26 -15.51 18.10
C THR A 326 12.74 -14.25 18.76
N LYS A 327 11.50 -14.28 19.23
CA LYS A 327 10.87 -13.18 19.98
C LYS A 327 10.98 -13.45 21.47
N LYS A 328 11.59 -12.52 22.20
CA LYS A 328 11.70 -12.52 23.65
C LYS A 328 10.82 -11.39 24.20
N PRO A 329 9.63 -11.71 24.77
CA PRO A 329 8.82 -10.72 25.46
C PRO A 329 9.53 -10.24 26.75
N SER A 330 9.10 -9.10 27.30
CA SER A 330 9.57 -8.59 28.60
C SER A 330 9.29 -9.60 29.71
N ASP A 331 8.13 -10.25 29.66
CA ASP A 331 7.68 -11.28 30.59
C ASP A 331 7.20 -12.51 29.82
N GLY A 332 7.85 -13.64 29.99
CA GLY A 332 7.44 -14.91 29.40
C GLY A 332 8.55 -15.67 28.65
N PRO A 333 8.23 -16.85 28.14
CA PRO A 333 9.18 -17.67 27.37
C PRO A 333 9.48 -17.08 25.99
N GLU A 334 10.65 -17.42 25.47
CA GLU A 334 10.99 -17.12 24.08
C GLU A 334 10.09 -17.91 23.11
N ALA A 335 9.62 -17.24 22.07
CA ALA A 335 8.91 -17.85 20.96
C ALA A 335 9.81 -17.92 19.73
N VAL A 336 9.91 -19.10 19.11
CA VAL A 336 10.73 -19.33 17.92
C VAL A 336 9.83 -19.65 16.74
N SER A 337 10.06 -18.98 15.62
CA SER A 337 9.37 -19.21 14.36
C SER A 337 10.36 -19.30 13.23
N ARG A 338 10.09 -20.15 12.24
CA ARG A 338 10.91 -20.29 11.02
C ARG A 338 10.10 -19.94 9.79
N TYR A 339 10.70 -19.18 8.90
CA TYR A 339 10.12 -18.75 7.62
C TYR A 339 11.05 -19.17 6.50
N GLU A 340 10.62 -20.07 5.63
CA GLU A 340 11.38 -20.67 4.55
C GLU A 340 10.83 -20.22 3.21
N TYR A 341 11.71 -19.86 2.27
CA TYR A 341 11.40 -19.31 0.97
C TYR A 341 12.05 -20.12 -0.14
N GLU A 342 11.27 -20.52 -1.14
CA GLU A 342 11.75 -21.03 -2.42
C GLU A 342 11.38 -20.07 -3.53
N ILE A 343 12.38 -19.66 -4.27
CA ILE A 343 12.29 -18.72 -5.38
C ILE A 343 12.47 -19.48 -6.68
N LYS A 344 11.78 -19.06 -7.75
CA LYS A 344 11.97 -19.53 -9.11
C LYS A 344 12.18 -18.34 -10.04
N SER A 345 12.80 -18.59 -11.20
CA SER A 345 13.01 -17.58 -12.24
C SER A 345 12.12 -17.86 -13.43
N LYS A 346 11.55 -16.80 -14.02
CA LYS A 346 10.87 -16.82 -15.32
C LYS A 346 11.89 -16.80 -16.45
N PRO A 347 11.49 -17.11 -17.70
CA PRO A 347 12.40 -17.08 -18.86
C PRO A 347 13.07 -15.73 -19.10
N ASP A 348 12.40 -14.61 -18.76
CA ASP A 348 12.94 -13.25 -18.88
C ASP A 348 13.87 -12.85 -17.74
N GLY A 349 14.14 -13.75 -16.79
CA GLY A 349 14.99 -13.54 -15.62
C GLY A 349 14.28 -12.86 -14.44
N GLN A 350 12.98 -12.61 -14.52
CA GLN A 350 12.21 -12.13 -13.35
C GLN A 350 12.08 -13.28 -12.35
N GLN A 351 12.38 -12.99 -11.09
CA GLN A 351 12.22 -13.94 -9.99
C GLN A 351 10.82 -13.81 -9.36
N TYR A 352 10.28 -14.92 -8.89
CA TYR A 352 9.05 -14.96 -8.13
C TYR A 352 9.12 -15.95 -6.96
N THR A 353 8.40 -15.67 -5.90
CA THR A 353 8.31 -16.57 -4.76
C THR A 353 7.38 -17.73 -5.14
N TYR A 354 7.94 -18.94 -5.24
CA TYR A 354 7.18 -20.15 -5.55
C TYR A 354 6.52 -20.74 -4.30
N ARG A 355 7.27 -20.78 -3.17
CA ARG A 355 6.81 -21.39 -1.94
C ARG A 355 7.25 -20.56 -0.73
N ILE A 356 6.34 -20.41 0.23
CA ILE A 356 6.66 -19.96 1.59
C ILE A 356 6.19 -21.04 2.55
N ALA A 357 7.07 -21.51 3.46
CA ALA A 357 6.70 -22.33 4.58
C ALA A 357 7.01 -21.61 5.89
N THR A 358 6.07 -21.65 6.84
CA THR A 358 6.25 -21.10 8.18
C THR A 358 6.06 -22.19 9.20
N GLU A 359 6.88 -22.19 10.25
CA GLU A 359 6.74 -23.08 11.39
C GLU A 359 6.70 -22.23 12.65
N MET A 360 5.61 -22.34 13.40
CA MET A 360 5.34 -21.61 14.64
C MET A 360 4.70 -22.59 15.63
N ASP A 361 5.27 -22.70 16.81
CA ASP A 361 4.78 -23.61 17.89
C ASP A 361 4.55 -25.05 17.41
N GLY A 362 5.43 -25.55 16.54
CA GLY A 362 5.33 -26.88 15.94
C GLY A 362 4.27 -27.03 14.83
N ILE A 363 3.55 -25.96 14.51
CA ILE A 363 2.56 -25.96 13.42
C ILE A 363 3.21 -25.44 12.14
N LYS A 364 3.29 -26.31 11.13
CA LYS A 364 3.79 -25.96 9.81
C LYS A 364 2.65 -25.48 8.92
N THR A 365 2.82 -24.31 8.30
CA THR A 365 1.95 -23.78 7.24
C THR A 365 2.77 -23.60 5.98
N GLU A 366 2.28 -24.10 4.85
CA GLU A 366 2.93 -23.99 3.55
C GLU A 366 1.99 -23.31 2.56
N THR A 367 2.50 -22.34 1.81
CA THR A 367 1.78 -21.67 0.73
C THR A 367 2.54 -21.82 -0.57
N ILE A 368 1.88 -22.34 -1.60
CA ILE A 368 2.38 -22.42 -2.98
C ILE A 368 1.76 -21.28 -3.78
N TYR A 369 2.60 -20.58 -4.56
CA TYR A 369 2.22 -19.42 -5.37
C TYR A 369 2.32 -19.71 -6.86
N SER A 370 1.48 -19.01 -7.64
CA SER A 370 1.54 -19.04 -9.10
C SER A 370 2.78 -18.30 -9.62
N GLU A 371 3.27 -18.71 -10.78
CA GLU A 371 4.31 -18.01 -11.52
C GLU A 371 3.87 -16.62 -11.97
N CYS A 372 2.64 -16.53 -12.48
CA CYS A 372 1.99 -15.27 -12.77
C CYS A 372 1.44 -14.69 -11.46
N CYS A 373 1.76 -13.45 -11.18
CA CYS A 373 0.97 -12.62 -10.28
C CYS A 373 1.16 -12.92 -8.78
N SER A 374 2.04 -13.85 -8.39
CA SER A 374 2.32 -14.23 -6.99
C SER A 374 1.03 -14.57 -6.19
N LEU A 375 0.07 -15.22 -6.86
CA LEU A 375 -1.22 -15.57 -6.25
C LEU A 375 -1.09 -16.89 -5.50
N PRO A 376 -1.64 -17.03 -4.28
CA PRO A 376 -1.65 -18.31 -3.57
C PRO A 376 -2.51 -19.33 -4.31
N LEU A 377 -1.95 -20.46 -4.67
CA LEU A 377 -2.67 -21.58 -5.31
C LEU A 377 -3.16 -22.58 -4.26
N LYS A 378 -2.37 -22.75 -3.20
CA LYS A 378 -2.64 -23.76 -2.18
C LYS A 378 -2.01 -23.31 -0.86
N ILE A 379 -2.78 -23.43 0.23
CA ILE A 379 -2.29 -23.28 1.60
C ILE A 379 -2.51 -24.60 2.32
N THR A 380 -1.46 -25.16 2.93
CA THR A 380 -1.52 -26.37 3.75
C THR A 380 -1.14 -26.03 5.17
N ARG A 381 -2.00 -26.34 6.15
CA ARG A 381 -1.73 -26.15 7.58
C ARG A 381 -2.02 -27.46 8.33
N GLY A 382 -0.98 -28.20 8.67
CA GLY A 382 -1.13 -29.54 9.19
C GLY A 382 -1.86 -30.44 8.17
N LYS A 383 -3.06 -30.90 8.51
CA LYS A 383 -3.93 -31.72 7.62
C LYS A 383 -4.91 -30.87 6.80
N ASP A 384 -5.06 -29.60 7.12
CA ASP A 384 -6.00 -28.71 6.45
C ASP A 384 -5.39 -28.16 5.15
N VAL A 385 -6.12 -28.26 4.07
CA VAL A 385 -5.74 -27.75 2.75
C VAL A 385 -6.78 -26.75 2.27
N THR A 386 -6.34 -25.56 1.86
CA THR A 386 -7.15 -24.57 1.16
C THR A 386 -6.59 -24.41 -0.25
N ALA A 387 -7.44 -24.55 -1.27
CA ALA A 387 -7.10 -24.37 -2.68
C ALA A 387 -7.81 -23.14 -3.25
N PHE A 388 -7.15 -22.49 -4.21
CA PHE A 388 -7.62 -21.28 -4.86
C PHE A 388 -7.55 -21.42 -6.37
N GLU A 389 -8.58 -20.97 -7.07
CA GLU A 389 -8.68 -20.92 -8.53
C GLU A 389 -8.86 -19.46 -8.98
N TYR A 390 -8.24 -19.11 -10.10
CA TYR A 390 -8.25 -17.75 -10.64
C TYR A 390 -8.61 -17.75 -12.12
N ASN A 391 -9.22 -16.66 -12.58
CA ASN A 391 -9.42 -16.44 -14.02
C ASN A 391 -8.14 -15.94 -14.69
N ALA A 392 -8.17 -15.78 -16.01
CA ALA A 392 -7.03 -15.29 -16.79
C ALA A 392 -6.55 -13.87 -16.40
N LYS A 393 -7.37 -13.09 -15.70
CA LYS A 393 -7.02 -11.77 -15.17
C LYS A 393 -6.40 -11.84 -13.77
N GLY A 394 -6.26 -13.03 -13.16
CA GLY A 394 -5.76 -13.19 -11.80
C GLY A 394 -6.80 -12.88 -10.71
N LEU A 395 -8.09 -12.79 -11.05
CA LEU A 395 -9.15 -12.60 -10.09
C LEU A 395 -9.58 -13.98 -9.51
N LEU A 396 -9.71 -14.05 -8.18
CA LEU A 396 -10.12 -15.27 -7.48
C LEU A 396 -11.54 -15.69 -7.90
N THR A 397 -11.68 -16.86 -8.49
CA THR A 397 -13.00 -17.41 -8.88
C THR A 397 -13.52 -18.43 -7.90
N LYS A 398 -12.63 -19.14 -7.20
CA LYS A 398 -13.05 -20.16 -6.26
C LYS A 398 -12.02 -20.37 -5.14
N LYS A 399 -12.52 -20.60 -3.93
CA LYS A 399 -11.76 -21.06 -2.76
C LYS A 399 -12.45 -22.28 -2.19
N THR A 400 -11.70 -23.34 -1.91
CA THR A 400 -12.20 -24.56 -1.25
C THR A 400 -11.27 -24.98 -0.13
N SER A 401 -11.82 -25.58 0.92
CA SER A 401 -11.06 -26.09 2.06
C SER A 401 -11.47 -27.51 2.39
N THR A 402 -10.53 -28.32 2.87
CA THR A 402 -10.82 -29.67 3.41
C THR A 402 -11.74 -29.66 4.62
N LYS A 403 -11.94 -28.48 5.24
CA LYS A 403 -12.95 -28.27 6.31
C LYS A 403 -14.36 -28.04 5.78
N GLY A 404 -14.57 -28.09 4.46
CA GLY A 404 -15.87 -27.85 3.84
C GLY A 404 -16.17 -26.38 3.56
N GLU A 405 -15.24 -25.45 3.81
CA GLU A 405 -15.43 -24.07 3.39
C GLU A 405 -15.39 -23.96 1.87
N PHE A 406 -16.35 -23.23 1.33
CA PHE A 406 -16.50 -23.02 -0.09
C PHE A 406 -16.88 -21.56 -0.37
N VAL A 407 -16.22 -20.94 -1.35
CA VAL A 407 -16.56 -19.63 -1.87
C VAL A 407 -16.37 -19.65 -3.39
N GLN A 408 -17.37 -19.21 -4.13
CA GLN A 408 -17.31 -18.98 -5.57
C GLN A 408 -17.66 -17.52 -5.87
N LEU A 409 -16.97 -16.92 -6.86
CA LEU A 409 -17.03 -15.50 -7.21
C LEU A 409 -17.25 -15.35 -8.71
N ASP A 410 -18.28 -14.61 -9.10
CA ASP A 410 -18.53 -14.20 -10.47
C ASP A 410 -18.21 -12.70 -10.60
N TYR A 411 -17.74 -12.28 -11.78
CA TYR A 411 -17.28 -10.91 -12.02
C TYR A 411 -17.96 -10.31 -13.25
N ASP A 412 -18.09 -8.98 -13.22
CA ASP A 412 -18.32 -8.19 -14.42
C ASP A 412 -16.99 -8.03 -15.19
N ASP A 413 -16.96 -8.48 -16.43
CA ASP A 413 -15.74 -8.52 -17.24
C ASP A 413 -15.22 -7.13 -17.65
N LYS A 414 -16.07 -6.09 -17.63
CA LYS A 414 -15.70 -4.73 -18.02
C LYS A 414 -15.06 -3.96 -16.89
N ILE A 415 -15.62 -4.07 -15.69
CA ILE A 415 -15.18 -3.29 -14.52
C ILE A 415 -14.39 -4.15 -13.51
N ASN A 416 -14.28 -5.46 -13.74
CA ASN A 416 -13.59 -6.43 -12.85
C ASN A 416 -14.10 -6.40 -11.40
N LYS A 417 -15.39 -6.10 -11.20
CA LYS A 417 -16.06 -6.11 -9.90
C LYS A 417 -16.86 -7.38 -9.70
N ILE A 418 -16.94 -7.86 -8.46
CA ILE A 418 -17.69 -9.07 -8.10
C ILE A 418 -19.19 -8.80 -8.27
N THR A 419 -19.86 -9.58 -9.09
CA THR A 419 -21.32 -9.53 -9.29
C THR A 419 -22.08 -10.53 -8.45
N LYS A 420 -21.43 -11.64 -8.06
CA LYS A 420 -22.04 -12.65 -7.20
C LYS A 420 -20.99 -13.35 -6.36
N VAL A 421 -21.33 -13.62 -5.12
CA VAL A 421 -20.61 -14.50 -4.20
C VAL A 421 -21.55 -15.63 -3.82
N VAL A 422 -21.06 -16.86 -3.88
CA VAL A 422 -21.75 -18.05 -3.34
C VAL A 422 -20.83 -18.68 -2.31
N ASN A 423 -21.35 -18.97 -1.13
CA ASN A 423 -20.65 -19.67 -0.06
C ASN A 423 -21.57 -20.65 0.66
N ASN A 424 -21.11 -21.26 1.75
CA ASN A 424 -21.89 -22.22 2.52
C ASN A 424 -23.20 -21.63 3.10
N ASP A 425 -23.25 -20.32 3.33
CA ASP A 425 -24.40 -19.62 3.93
C ASP A 425 -25.45 -19.16 2.90
N GLY A 426 -25.13 -19.30 1.60
CA GLY A 426 -25.99 -18.92 0.51
C GLY A 426 -25.30 -18.05 -0.54
N TRP A 427 -26.01 -17.09 -1.10
CA TRP A 427 -25.47 -16.21 -2.12
C TRP A 427 -25.74 -14.74 -1.81
N THR A 428 -24.87 -13.86 -2.38
CA THR A 428 -25.06 -12.40 -2.41
C THR A 428 -24.75 -11.91 -3.81
N THR A 429 -25.62 -11.07 -4.37
CA THR A 429 -25.45 -10.41 -5.67
C THR A 429 -25.20 -8.92 -5.50
N PHE A 430 -24.43 -8.35 -6.43
CA PHE A 430 -24.01 -6.96 -6.41
C PHE A 430 -24.29 -6.30 -7.76
N GLN A 431 -24.73 -5.05 -7.72
CA GLN A 431 -24.90 -4.19 -8.89
C GLN A 431 -24.11 -2.91 -8.67
N TYR A 432 -23.60 -2.36 -9.76
CA TYR A 432 -22.75 -1.16 -9.74
C TYR A 432 -23.34 -0.09 -10.64
N ASP A 433 -23.05 1.16 -10.34
CA ASP A 433 -23.32 2.28 -11.23
C ASP A 433 -22.32 2.30 -12.42
N LYS A 434 -22.47 3.29 -13.31
CA LYS A 434 -21.65 3.40 -14.52
C LYS A 434 -20.16 3.64 -14.26
N ILE A 435 -19.81 4.14 -13.07
CA ILE A 435 -18.43 4.43 -12.66
C ILE A 435 -17.89 3.38 -11.66
N GLY A 436 -18.65 2.30 -11.41
CA GLY A 436 -18.24 1.17 -10.61
C GLY A 436 -18.43 1.35 -9.10
N ASN A 437 -19.30 2.27 -8.64
CA ASN A 437 -19.73 2.29 -7.24
C ASN A 437 -20.83 1.26 -7.01
N LEU A 438 -20.79 0.60 -5.85
CA LEU A 438 -21.82 -0.37 -5.46
C LEU A 438 -23.18 0.33 -5.33
N SER A 439 -24.13 0.02 -6.20
CA SER A 439 -25.47 0.62 -6.15
C SER A 439 -26.48 -0.25 -5.41
N LYS A 440 -26.37 -1.59 -5.49
CA LYS A 440 -27.28 -2.51 -4.84
C LYS A 440 -26.59 -3.81 -4.44
N ALA A 441 -26.93 -4.33 -3.28
CA ALA A 441 -26.59 -5.68 -2.86
C ALA A 441 -27.83 -6.39 -2.33
N VAL A 442 -27.94 -7.70 -2.65
CA VAL A 442 -29.05 -8.56 -2.18
C VAL A 442 -28.48 -9.93 -1.84
N ASN A 443 -28.86 -10.49 -0.71
CA ASN A 443 -28.48 -11.85 -0.34
C ASN A 443 -29.64 -12.85 -0.40
N SER A 444 -29.31 -14.14 -0.25
CA SER A 444 -30.26 -15.25 -0.32
C SER A 444 -31.35 -15.22 0.77
N SER A 445 -31.14 -14.49 1.88
CA SER A 445 -32.16 -14.32 2.91
C SER A 445 -33.17 -13.20 2.59
N GLY A 446 -33.01 -12.51 1.44
CA GLY A 446 -33.85 -11.39 1.03
C GLY A 446 -33.46 -10.04 1.65
N LYS A 447 -32.36 -9.99 2.40
CA LYS A 447 -31.79 -8.73 2.90
C LYS A 447 -31.20 -7.94 1.74
N SER A 448 -31.44 -6.63 1.70
CA SER A 448 -30.95 -5.78 0.62
C SER A 448 -30.47 -4.42 1.10
N VAL A 449 -29.51 -3.84 0.36
CA VAL A 449 -29.03 -2.48 0.52
C VAL A 449 -28.98 -1.79 -0.84
N LEU A 450 -29.49 -0.56 -0.90
CA LEU A 450 -29.40 0.32 -2.07
C LEU A 450 -28.62 1.58 -1.67
N LEU A 451 -27.65 1.96 -2.48
CA LEU A 451 -26.79 3.13 -2.28
C LEU A 451 -26.98 4.11 -3.44
N ILE A 452 -27.19 5.37 -3.14
CA ILE A 452 -27.34 6.45 -4.11
C ILE A 452 -26.24 7.47 -3.86
N TYR A 453 -25.56 7.86 -4.93
CA TYR A 453 -24.39 8.73 -4.87
C TYR A 453 -24.66 10.08 -5.54
N ASP A 454 -23.92 11.09 -5.10
CA ASP A 454 -23.79 12.34 -5.84
C ASP A 454 -22.72 12.21 -6.96
N ARG A 455 -22.46 13.33 -7.65
CA ARG A 455 -21.47 13.35 -8.74
C ARG A 455 -20.02 13.17 -8.26
N ALA A 456 -19.77 13.42 -6.98
CA ALA A 456 -18.44 13.24 -6.36
C ALA A 456 -18.27 11.83 -5.76
N GLY A 457 -19.23 10.91 -5.94
CA GLY A 457 -19.19 9.55 -5.42
C GLY A 457 -19.52 9.44 -3.93
N LYS A 458 -20.09 10.49 -3.32
CA LYS A 458 -20.56 10.45 -1.94
C LYS A 458 -21.93 9.81 -1.84
N ILE A 459 -22.13 8.93 -0.87
CA ILE A 459 -23.45 8.33 -0.59
C ILE A 459 -24.40 9.41 -0.08
N THR A 460 -25.36 9.83 -0.90
CA THR A 460 -26.42 10.77 -0.48
C THR A 460 -27.58 10.08 0.17
N LYS A 461 -27.82 8.82 -0.17
CA LYS A 461 -28.88 8.01 0.45
C LYS A 461 -28.47 6.55 0.54
N MET A 462 -28.75 5.94 1.68
CA MET A 462 -28.65 4.50 1.91
C MET A 462 -30.04 3.98 2.32
N ILE A 463 -30.50 2.95 1.63
CA ILE A 463 -31.75 2.28 1.98
C ILE A 463 -31.39 0.84 2.28
N ASP A 464 -31.64 0.37 3.50
CA ASP A 464 -31.50 -1.03 3.87
C ASP A 464 -32.86 -1.63 4.24
N GLN A 465 -32.99 -2.91 3.98
CA GLN A 465 -34.22 -3.65 4.23
C GLN A 465 -33.86 -5.07 4.70
N GLU A 466 -34.36 -5.46 5.85
CA GLU A 466 -34.22 -6.80 6.40
C GLU A 466 -35.25 -7.73 5.76
N LYS A 467 -34.79 -8.81 5.11
CA LYS A 467 -35.65 -9.74 4.37
C LYS A 467 -36.52 -9.01 3.33
N ASN A 468 -37.55 -9.64 2.83
CA ASN A 468 -38.53 -9.03 1.92
C ASN A 468 -39.67 -8.32 2.69
N ASP A 469 -39.37 -7.65 3.79
CA ASP A 469 -40.32 -6.95 4.65
C ASP A 469 -40.15 -5.44 4.51
N GLU A 470 -41.11 -4.78 3.85
CA GLU A 470 -41.10 -3.33 3.66
C GLU A 470 -41.16 -2.54 4.99
N LYS A 471 -41.73 -3.12 6.03
CA LYS A 471 -41.79 -2.48 7.36
C LYS A 471 -40.41 -2.41 8.02
N SER A 472 -39.47 -3.24 7.62
CA SER A 472 -38.07 -3.21 8.09
C SER A 472 -37.20 -2.21 7.35
N ARG A 473 -37.74 -1.52 6.34
CA ARG A 473 -37.01 -0.58 5.50
C ARG A 473 -36.58 0.64 6.29
N ARG A 474 -35.29 0.94 6.24
CA ARG A 474 -34.68 2.13 6.84
C ARG A 474 -34.04 2.98 5.74
N THR A 475 -34.26 4.28 5.79
CA THR A 475 -33.66 5.23 4.84
C THR A 475 -32.82 6.23 5.62
N LEU A 476 -31.51 6.29 5.27
CA LEU A 476 -30.59 7.32 5.74
C LEU A 476 -30.25 8.25 4.59
N SER A 477 -30.27 9.55 4.87
CA SER A 477 -29.84 10.60 3.95
C SER A 477 -28.64 11.33 4.54
N PHE A 478 -27.70 11.75 3.69
CA PHE A 478 -26.44 12.35 4.11
C PHE A 478 -26.23 13.69 3.40
N LYS A 479 -25.74 14.70 4.13
CA LYS A 479 -25.22 15.95 3.57
C LYS A 479 -23.76 16.12 3.98
N TYR A 480 -22.98 16.72 3.10
CA TYR A 480 -21.54 16.86 3.26
C TYR A 480 -21.09 18.32 3.18
N ASN A 481 -20.00 18.65 3.86
CA ASN A 481 -19.31 19.94 3.69
C ASN A 481 -18.34 19.91 2.51
N SER A 482 -17.66 21.04 2.24
CA SER A 482 -16.66 21.15 1.16
C SER A 482 -15.46 20.21 1.33
N MET A 483 -15.15 19.80 2.57
CA MET A 483 -14.11 18.80 2.85
C MET A 483 -14.59 17.35 2.68
N GLY A 484 -15.84 17.14 2.21
CA GLY A 484 -16.42 15.82 2.01
C GLY A 484 -16.84 15.10 3.29
N LYS A 485 -16.91 15.79 4.44
CA LYS A 485 -17.31 15.20 5.71
C LYS A 485 -18.82 15.32 5.93
N PRO A 486 -19.51 14.28 6.49
CA PRO A 486 -20.94 14.31 6.72
C PRO A 486 -21.28 15.32 7.82
N VAL A 487 -22.04 16.36 7.47
CA VAL A 487 -22.52 17.38 8.41
C VAL A 487 -23.91 17.10 8.92
N GLU A 488 -24.70 16.32 8.18
CA GLU A 488 -26.04 15.90 8.57
C GLU A 488 -26.28 14.46 8.16
N ILE A 489 -26.81 13.67 9.10
CA ILE A 489 -27.29 12.31 8.85
C ILE A 489 -28.76 12.29 9.32
N GLU A 490 -29.67 12.13 8.37
CA GLU A 490 -31.12 12.05 8.64
C GLU A 490 -31.56 10.60 8.47
N MET A 491 -32.33 10.11 9.43
CA MET A 491 -33.09 8.88 9.31
C MET A 491 -34.59 9.17 9.34
N GLU A 492 -35.25 8.79 8.26
CA GLU A 492 -36.68 8.99 8.09
C GLU A 492 -37.47 8.45 9.29
N ASN A 493 -38.41 9.26 9.84
CA ASN A 493 -39.24 8.95 11.00
C ASN A 493 -38.48 8.68 12.33
N VAL A 494 -37.19 8.97 12.42
CA VAL A 494 -36.37 8.78 13.63
C VAL A 494 -35.77 10.10 14.10
N GLY A 495 -35.01 10.80 13.23
CA GLY A 495 -34.38 12.07 13.59
C GLY A 495 -33.16 12.42 12.75
N ILE A 496 -32.42 13.42 13.23
CA ILE A 496 -31.27 14.00 12.56
C ILE A 496 -30.09 14.05 13.52
N ILE A 497 -28.89 13.73 13.00
CA ILE A 497 -27.60 13.99 13.65
C ILE A 497 -26.94 15.13 12.88
N ASN A 498 -26.54 16.21 13.57
CA ASN A 498 -25.72 17.28 13.01
C ASN A 498 -24.30 17.19 13.56
N VAL A 499 -23.32 17.33 12.68
CA VAL A 499 -21.89 17.29 13.00
C VAL A 499 -21.24 18.59 12.55
N ALA A 500 -20.59 19.29 13.47
CA ALA A 500 -19.77 20.45 13.17
C ALA A 500 -18.29 20.08 13.27
N TYR A 501 -17.50 20.58 12.33
CA TYR A 501 -16.05 20.37 12.25
C TYR A 501 -15.32 21.71 12.41
N ASP A 502 -14.10 21.66 12.90
CA ASP A 502 -13.18 22.80 12.87
C ASP A 502 -12.52 22.97 11.47
N ASN A 503 -11.65 23.96 11.34
CA ASN A 503 -10.93 24.26 10.09
C ASN A 503 -9.96 23.16 9.68
N TYR A 504 -9.64 22.21 10.55
CA TYR A 504 -8.77 21.05 10.29
C TYR A 504 -9.57 19.79 9.95
N GLY A 505 -10.93 19.88 10.01
CA GLY A 505 -11.80 18.75 9.81
C GLY A 505 -11.92 17.84 11.04
N GLU A 506 -11.52 18.28 12.23
CA GLU A 506 -11.77 17.57 13.48
C GLU A 506 -13.20 17.86 13.99
N ILE A 507 -13.83 16.86 14.63
CA ILE A 507 -15.19 17.01 15.15
C ILE A 507 -15.18 18.01 16.32
N LYS A 508 -15.87 19.13 16.12
CA LYS A 508 -16.08 20.17 17.14
C LYS A 508 -17.32 19.91 17.97
N LYS A 509 -18.41 19.44 17.34
CA LYS A 509 -19.70 19.24 18.00
C LYS A 509 -20.53 18.18 17.28
N VAL A 510 -21.26 17.37 18.05
CA VAL A 510 -22.29 16.45 17.55
C VAL A 510 -23.58 16.68 18.29
N GLU A 511 -24.68 16.88 17.59
CA GLU A 511 -26.01 17.12 18.13
C GLU A 511 -27.03 16.16 17.54
N SER A 512 -27.90 15.58 18.37
CA SER A 512 -29.05 14.80 17.93
C SER A 512 -30.20 14.97 18.90
N LYS A 513 -31.37 15.35 18.39
CA LYS A 513 -32.59 15.44 19.20
C LYS A 513 -33.13 14.05 19.58
N ALA A 514 -32.90 13.03 18.78
CA ALA A 514 -33.35 11.65 19.02
C ALA A 514 -32.36 10.81 19.84
N GLY A 515 -31.17 11.36 20.17
CA GLY A 515 -30.19 10.77 21.11
C GLY A 515 -29.83 9.32 20.81
N ALA A 516 -29.95 8.46 21.84
CA ALA A 516 -29.55 7.05 21.77
C ALA A 516 -30.35 6.23 20.73
N LYS A 517 -31.64 6.57 20.51
CA LYS A 517 -32.47 5.86 19.51
C LYS A 517 -31.90 6.06 18.10
N MET A 518 -31.52 7.27 17.74
CA MET A 518 -30.90 7.56 16.43
C MET A 518 -29.56 6.85 16.27
N ALA A 519 -28.68 6.91 17.29
CA ALA A 519 -27.39 6.24 17.27
C ALA A 519 -27.53 4.74 17.06
N LEU A 520 -28.46 4.08 17.76
CA LEU A 520 -28.73 2.65 17.63
C LEU A 520 -29.17 2.29 16.20
N GLN A 521 -30.15 3.02 15.64
CA GLN A 521 -30.69 2.76 14.31
C GLN A 521 -29.63 2.98 13.21
N VAL A 522 -28.83 4.04 13.30
CA VAL A 522 -27.72 4.29 12.37
C VAL A 522 -26.69 3.16 12.44
N THR A 523 -26.31 2.74 13.65
CA THR A 523 -25.38 1.62 13.85
C THR A 523 -25.91 0.33 13.22
N GLN A 524 -27.18 0.00 13.43
CA GLN A 524 -27.82 -1.19 12.83
C GLN A 524 -27.84 -1.12 11.30
N ALA A 525 -28.13 0.04 10.71
CA ALA A 525 -28.12 0.21 9.26
C ALA A 525 -26.71 -0.01 8.67
N PHE A 526 -25.65 0.52 9.31
CA PHE A 526 -24.28 0.26 8.87
C PHE A 526 -23.84 -1.18 9.10
N GLN A 527 -24.22 -1.82 10.20
CA GLN A 527 -23.97 -3.25 10.41
C GLN A 527 -24.67 -4.10 9.35
N SER A 528 -25.90 -3.71 8.97
CA SER A 528 -26.65 -4.33 7.88
C SER A 528 -25.87 -4.23 6.56
N LEU A 529 -25.40 -3.05 6.19
CA LEU A 529 -24.55 -2.82 5.03
C LEU A 529 -23.31 -3.72 5.08
N LEU A 530 -22.53 -3.66 6.16
CA LEU A 530 -21.29 -4.42 6.29
C LEU A 530 -21.51 -5.94 6.18
N SER A 531 -22.62 -6.46 6.72
CA SER A 531 -22.94 -7.91 6.64
C SER A 531 -23.22 -8.38 5.22
N ILE A 532 -23.73 -7.50 4.35
CA ILE A 532 -23.99 -7.83 2.94
C ILE A 532 -22.73 -7.62 2.09
N VAL A 533 -22.01 -6.51 2.29
CA VAL A 533 -20.86 -6.17 1.43
C VAL A 533 -19.57 -6.90 1.81
N LYS A 534 -19.51 -7.52 2.99
CA LYS A 534 -18.43 -8.42 3.41
C LYS A 534 -18.98 -9.82 3.73
N PRO A 535 -19.50 -10.55 2.74
CA PRO A 535 -19.89 -11.92 2.95
C PRO A 535 -18.67 -12.71 3.42
N ALA A 536 -18.83 -13.64 4.35
CA ALA A 536 -17.78 -14.33 5.07
C ALA A 536 -16.59 -14.71 4.19
N GLY A 537 -15.41 -14.15 4.47
CA GLY A 537 -14.16 -14.47 3.79
C GLY A 537 -13.88 -13.73 2.46
N VAL A 538 -14.71 -12.76 2.07
CA VAL A 538 -14.52 -11.97 0.84
C VAL A 538 -14.45 -10.47 1.18
N ASN A 539 -13.38 -9.81 0.73
CA ASN A 539 -13.26 -8.35 0.78
C ASN A 539 -13.57 -7.78 -0.60
N LEU A 540 -14.62 -6.98 -0.72
CA LEU A 540 -15.08 -6.44 -2.00
C LEU A 540 -14.27 -5.24 -2.49
N ASN A 541 -13.33 -4.69 -1.71
CA ASN A 541 -12.58 -3.47 -2.03
C ASN A 541 -13.51 -2.41 -2.66
N MET A 542 -14.40 -1.84 -1.82
CA MET A 542 -15.39 -0.84 -2.26
C MET A 542 -14.74 0.53 -2.46
#